data_063b5413235983f95d92789d1db6f6fd
#
_entry.id   063b5413235983f95d92789d1db6f6fd
#
_cell.length_a   1.000
_cell.length_b   1.000
_cell.length_c   1.000
_cell.angle_alpha   90.00
_cell.angle_beta   90.00
_cell.angle_gamma   90.00
#
_symmetry.space_group_name_H-M   'P 1'
#
loop_
_entity.id
_entity.type
_entity.pdbx_description
1 polymer ?
#
loop_
_entity_poly.entity_id
_entity_poly.type
_entity_poly.pdbx_seq_one_letter_code
_entity_poly.pdbx_strand_id
1 'polypeptide(L)'
;MLPAGSISSAYRKPHTGWQHRAVLNGGMTYNKYRTRARATTRRIRRITLGAGLLVVIAAVAAAPGFQSLASSTIHVLRSEHHDALGEALPSTVWPAQGQAAVQVGESQVQAGPNQHPAPIASVAKVMTAYLVLRDHPLGPDEDGPTITLTDADVADTDHRRGRQESVVSIAAGEQLTERQALQALLLPSANNIAAVLARWDAASVDRFVGRMNAAAQSLGMTHTRYTDPSGYDDPTVSTAADQVLLVDRAMRLPVFASIVATSSVTLPVAGTVRNTDGLLGHNGFVGVKTGSTDAAGGCFAFRAIRWIGGKHTTIAGVVLGQPGHDLVAAGLAAADAMVDRIASPARARAMPVLQP
;
A
#
# COMPACT_ATOMS: atom_id res chain seq x y z
N MET A 1 3.32 4.74 -73.65
CA MET A 1 4.35 3.77 -74.11
C MET A 1 4.67 2.86 -72.96
N LEU A 2 4.18 1.61 -73.00
CA LEU A 2 4.63 0.44 -72.27
C LEU A 2 5.81 -0.17 -73.03
N PRO A 3 6.67 -1.06 -72.51
CA PRO A 3 6.27 -2.35 -71.93
C PRO A 3 7.07 -2.74 -70.67
N ALA A 4 6.55 -3.52 -69.74
CA ALA A 4 6.32 -4.98 -69.69
C ALA A 4 7.60 -5.83 -69.71
N GLY A 5 7.74 -6.67 -68.68
CA GLY A 5 8.78 -7.72 -68.54
C GLY A 5 8.63 -8.53 -67.28
N SER A 6 7.75 -9.53 -67.30
CA SER A 6 7.60 -10.69 -66.41
C SER A 6 8.69 -11.72 -66.60
N ILE A 7 8.85 -12.67 -65.63
CA ILE A 7 9.08 -14.15 -65.69
C ILE A 7 9.57 -14.55 -64.28
N SER A 8 8.85 -15.27 -63.44
CA SER A 8 8.41 -16.67 -63.35
C SER A 8 9.52 -17.72 -63.28
N SER A 9 9.43 -18.53 -62.24
CA SER A 9 9.68 -20.00 -62.17
C SER A 9 10.26 -20.40 -60.80
N ALA A 10 9.58 -21.05 -59.92
CA ALA A 10 8.96 -22.38 -59.81
C ALA A 10 9.94 -23.51 -59.42
N TYR A 11 9.48 -24.27 -58.42
CA TYR A 11 9.74 -25.69 -58.12
C TYR A 11 11.06 -26.06 -57.39
N ARG A 12 11.07 -26.82 -56.28
CA ARG A 12 10.60 -28.20 -56.01
C ARG A 12 10.88 -28.60 -54.57
N LYS A 13 9.95 -29.33 -53.93
CA LYS A 13 10.24 -30.35 -52.90
C LYS A 13 10.66 -31.64 -53.60
N PRO A 14 11.31 -32.58 -52.96
CA PRO A 14 10.62 -33.72 -52.33
C PRO A 14 11.29 -34.31 -51.06
N HIS A 15 10.51 -34.84 -50.18
CA HIS A 15 10.33 -36.23 -49.65
C HIS A 15 11.52 -37.03 -49.11
N THR A 16 11.23 -37.55 -47.94
CA THR A 16 11.30 -38.93 -47.40
C THR A 16 12.43 -39.26 -46.45
N GLY A 17 12.05 -39.96 -45.40
CA GLY A 17 12.93 -40.85 -44.64
C GLY A 17 12.52 -41.10 -43.20
N TRP A 18 11.61 -42.03 -42.98
CA TRP A 18 11.34 -42.71 -41.71
C TRP A 18 12.60 -43.39 -41.17
N GLN A 19 12.84 -43.33 -39.86
CA GLN A 19 13.14 -44.57 -39.14
C GLN A 19 12.98 -44.41 -37.62
N HIS A 20 12.23 -45.35 -37.08
CA HIS A 20 12.04 -45.70 -35.67
C HIS A 20 13.34 -46.00 -34.93
N ARG A 21 13.45 -45.59 -33.69
CA ARG A 21 13.94 -46.46 -32.63
C ARG A 21 13.41 -46.05 -31.27
N ALA A 22 12.54 -46.88 -30.74
CA ALA A 22 12.20 -46.95 -29.32
C ALA A 22 13.38 -47.52 -28.55
N VAL A 23 13.68 -47.04 -27.36
CA VAL A 23 14.21 -47.79 -26.22
C VAL A 23 14.09 -47.00 -24.93
N LEU A 24 13.26 -47.53 -24.07
CA LEU A 24 13.33 -47.69 -22.60
C LEU A 24 12.94 -46.56 -21.68
N ASN A 25 11.71 -46.70 -21.22
CA ASN A 25 11.23 -46.34 -19.88
C ASN A 25 12.05 -47.08 -18.80
N GLY A 26 12.44 -46.36 -17.77
CA GLY A 26 12.94 -46.96 -16.53
C GLY A 26 13.75 -46.00 -15.66
N GLY A 27 13.12 -45.12 -14.90
CA GLY A 27 13.93 -44.33 -13.99
C GLY A 27 13.21 -43.24 -13.14
N MET A 28 11.88 -43.23 -13.08
CA MET A 28 11.21 -42.12 -12.41
C MET A 28 10.15 -42.50 -11.35
N THR A 29 10.24 -43.68 -10.74
CA THR A 29 9.29 -44.12 -9.71
C THR A 29 9.89 -44.36 -8.33
N TYR A 30 11.22 -44.34 -8.15
CA TYR A 30 11.84 -44.67 -6.85
C TYR A 30 12.06 -43.47 -5.91
N ASN A 31 11.99 -42.25 -6.41
CA ASN A 31 12.31 -41.05 -5.58
C ASN A 31 11.07 -40.41 -4.92
N LYS A 32 9.86 -40.76 -5.32
CA LYS A 32 8.61 -40.19 -4.78
C LYS A 32 8.19 -40.79 -3.44
N TYR A 33 8.64 -42.01 -3.12
CA TYR A 33 8.32 -42.68 -1.86
C TYR A 33 9.30 -42.35 -0.73
N ARG A 34 10.53 -41.97 -1.04
CA ARG A 34 11.55 -41.64 -0.03
C ARG A 34 11.35 -40.26 0.61
N THR A 35 10.75 -39.31 -0.12
CA THR A 35 10.41 -37.99 0.39
C THR A 35 9.15 -37.98 1.26
N ARG A 36 8.15 -38.84 0.94
CA ARG A 36 6.95 -38.97 1.78
C ARG A 36 7.22 -39.64 3.13
N ALA A 37 8.08 -40.66 3.19
CA ALA A 37 8.45 -41.33 4.44
C ALA A 37 9.18 -40.38 5.43
N ARG A 38 10.06 -39.50 4.91
CA ARG A 38 10.78 -38.54 5.78
C ARG A 38 9.89 -37.41 6.30
N ALA A 39 8.87 -36.98 5.56
CA ALA A 39 7.92 -35.95 6.02
C ALA A 39 6.99 -36.50 7.11
N THR A 40 6.54 -37.76 6.99
CA THR A 40 5.66 -38.39 7.98
C THR A 40 6.39 -38.66 9.30
N THR A 41 7.64 -39.11 9.25
CA THR A 41 8.44 -39.37 10.45
C THR A 41 8.77 -38.09 11.22
N ARG A 42 8.98 -36.95 10.54
CA ARG A 42 9.18 -35.64 11.19
C ARG A 42 7.90 -35.09 11.85
N ARG A 43 6.74 -35.36 11.25
CA ARG A 43 5.43 -34.94 11.79
C ARG A 43 5.06 -35.73 13.03
N ILE A 44 5.30 -37.05 13.04
CA ILE A 44 5.07 -37.92 14.21
C ILE A 44 6.01 -37.58 15.36
N ARG A 45 7.31 -37.30 15.12
CA ARG A 45 8.24 -36.87 16.16
C ARG A 45 7.88 -35.52 16.80
N ARG A 46 7.28 -34.58 16.04
CA ARG A 46 6.80 -33.30 16.61
C ARG A 46 5.53 -33.44 17.44
N ILE A 47 4.66 -34.37 17.10
CA ILE A 47 3.43 -34.67 17.86
C ILE A 47 3.76 -35.39 19.15
N THR A 48 4.68 -36.34 19.14
CA THR A 48 5.12 -37.09 20.37
C THR A 48 5.91 -36.22 21.33
N LEU A 49 6.71 -35.26 20.86
CA LEU A 49 7.41 -34.32 21.73
C LEU A 49 6.44 -33.28 22.35
N GLY A 50 5.41 -32.82 21.59
CA GLY A 50 4.38 -31.92 22.10
C GLY A 50 3.47 -32.59 23.13
N ALA A 51 3.10 -33.85 22.93
CA ALA A 51 2.27 -34.62 23.86
C ALA A 51 3.03 -34.96 25.14
N GLY A 52 4.32 -35.27 25.04
CA GLY A 52 5.19 -35.52 26.21
C GLY A 52 5.36 -34.29 27.10
N LEU A 53 5.50 -33.13 26.50
CA LEU A 53 5.63 -31.86 27.23
C LEU A 53 4.33 -31.48 27.96
N LEU A 54 3.17 -31.70 27.33
CA LEU A 54 1.86 -31.45 27.98
C LEU A 54 1.59 -32.37 29.17
N VAL A 55 2.01 -33.63 29.12
CA VAL A 55 1.85 -34.57 30.24
C VAL A 55 2.75 -34.21 31.41
N VAL A 56 3.98 -33.74 31.14
CA VAL A 56 4.91 -33.28 32.21
C VAL A 56 4.38 -31.99 32.86
N ILE A 57 3.81 -31.07 32.10
CA ILE A 57 3.19 -29.84 32.63
C ILE A 57 1.94 -30.16 33.46
N ALA A 58 1.12 -31.14 33.05
CA ALA A 58 -0.05 -31.57 33.82
C ALA A 58 0.34 -32.32 35.13
N ALA A 59 1.42 -33.06 35.14
CA ALA A 59 1.89 -33.79 36.34
C ALA A 59 2.52 -32.86 37.40
N VAL A 60 3.19 -31.79 37.00
CA VAL A 60 3.76 -30.77 37.90
C VAL A 60 2.67 -29.86 38.51
N ALA A 61 1.54 -29.65 37.81
CA ALA A 61 0.41 -28.84 38.29
C ALA A 61 -0.45 -29.52 39.36
N ALA A 62 -0.27 -30.83 39.59
CA ALA A 62 -1.09 -31.61 40.55
C ALA A 62 -0.42 -31.79 41.95
N ALA A 63 0.74 -31.24 42.20
CA ALA A 63 1.42 -31.34 43.50
C ALA A 63 0.90 -30.24 44.47
N PRO A 64 0.43 -30.63 45.66
CA PRO A 64 -0.03 -29.64 46.66
C PRO A 64 1.17 -28.80 47.14
N GLY A 65 1.16 -27.53 46.87
CA GLY A 65 2.21 -26.54 47.17
C GLY A 65 2.70 -25.74 45.99
N PHE A 66 2.42 -26.17 44.74
CA PHE A 66 2.84 -25.44 43.52
C PHE A 66 1.79 -24.46 42.99
N GLN A 67 0.55 -24.54 43.47
CA GLN A 67 -0.56 -23.70 42.98
C GLN A 67 -0.41 -22.21 43.31
N SER A 68 0.30 -21.88 44.38
CA SER A 68 0.51 -20.48 44.79
C SER A 68 1.63 -19.78 43.98
N LEU A 69 2.64 -20.53 43.52
CA LEU A 69 3.71 -19.96 42.69
C LEU A 69 3.34 -19.88 41.19
N ALA A 70 2.56 -20.82 40.70
CA ALA A 70 2.11 -20.80 39.32
C ALA A 70 1.12 -19.63 39.03
N SER A 71 0.26 -19.29 39.98
CA SER A 71 -0.65 -18.14 39.83
C SER A 71 0.10 -16.82 39.84
N SER A 72 1.13 -16.64 40.65
CA SER A 72 1.96 -15.44 40.68
C SER A 72 2.81 -15.27 39.41
N THR A 73 3.38 -16.39 38.90
CA THR A 73 4.23 -16.34 37.69
C THR A 73 3.40 -16.13 36.42
N ILE A 74 2.18 -16.67 36.36
CA ILE A 74 1.26 -16.40 35.23
C ILE A 74 0.74 -14.97 35.26
N HIS A 75 0.49 -14.39 36.45
CA HIS A 75 0.12 -12.98 36.59
C HIS A 75 1.28 -12.04 36.21
N VAL A 76 2.51 -12.35 36.59
CA VAL A 76 3.70 -11.55 36.22
C VAL A 76 3.99 -11.65 34.72
N LEU A 77 3.91 -12.85 34.11
CA LEU A 77 4.07 -13.00 32.66
C LEU A 77 2.90 -12.42 31.84
N ARG A 78 1.73 -12.26 32.44
CA ARG A 78 0.56 -11.63 31.79
C ARG A 78 0.55 -10.10 31.96
N SER A 79 1.24 -9.57 32.99
CA SER A 79 1.33 -8.12 33.20
C SER A 79 2.50 -7.46 32.45
N GLU A 80 3.51 -8.21 32.00
CA GLU A 80 4.64 -7.66 31.24
C GLU A 80 4.42 -7.61 29.73
N HIS A 81 3.31 -8.17 29.21
CA HIS A 81 2.92 -8.10 27.80
C HIS A 81 1.64 -7.27 27.56
N HIS A 82 1.26 -6.39 28.48
CA HIS A 82 0.38 -5.28 28.15
C HIS A 82 1.23 -4.25 27.43
N ASP A 83 1.36 -4.48 26.11
CA ASP A 83 2.01 -3.58 25.17
C ASP A 83 1.54 -2.15 25.42
N ALA A 84 2.50 -1.28 25.73
CA ALA A 84 2.30 0.17 25.79
C ALA A 84 1.73 0.79 24.48
N LEU A 85 1.43 -0.04 23.49
CA LEU A 85 0.86 0.29 22.19
C LEU A 85 -0.66 0.03 22.10
N GLY A 86 -1.29 -0.57 23.10
CA GLY A 86 -2.75 -0.81 23.18
C GLY A 86 -3.52 0.29 23.90
N GLU A 87 -2.84 1.23 24.56
CA GLU A 87 -3.47 2.32 25.27
C GLU A 87 -3.95 3.42 24.30
N ALA A 88 -5.16 3.93 24.52
CA ALA A 88 -5.73 4.99 23.70
C ALA A 88 -4.81 6.22 23.68
N LEU A 89 -4.58 6.78 22.50
CA LEU A 89 -3.81 8.00 22.33
C LEU A 89 -4.52 9.18 23.03
N PRO A 90 -3.80 10.02 23.77
CA PRO A 90 -4.41 11.17 24.42
C PRO A 90 -5.00 12.13 23.38
N SER A 91 -6.06 12.85 23.77
CA SER A 91 -6.75 13.79 22.89
C SER A 91 -5.83 14.88 22.31
N THR A 92 -4.76 15.20 23.01
CA THR A 92 -3.75 16.20 22.59
C THR A 92 -2.92 15.76 21.37
N VAL A 93 -2.97 14.49 20.98
CA VAL A 93 -2.28 14.00 19.77
C VAL A 93 -2.95 14.51 18.50
N TRP A 94 -4.27 14.63 18.52
CA TRP A 94 -5.07 14.92 17.33
C TRP A 94 -4.98 16.40 16.92
N PRO A 95 -5.08 16.70 15.60
CA PRO A 95 -5.20 18.08 15.14
C PRO A 95 -6.49 18.70 15.67
N ALA A 96 -6.47 20.01 15.89
CA ALA A 96 -7.62 20.75 16.41
C ALA A 96 -8.79 20.84 15.42
N GLN A 97 -8.52 20.73 14.13
CA GLN A 97 -9.51 20.81 13.05
C GLN A 97 -9.36 19.62 12.10
N GLY A 98 -10.40 19.41 11.29
CA GLY A 98 -10.46 18.26 10.39
C GLY A 98 -10.58 16.95 11.15
N GLN A 99 -10.08 15.88 10.56
CA GLN A 99 -10.05 14.55 11.17
C GLN A 99 -8.70 13.88 10.95
N ALA A 100 -8.34 12.99 11.84
CA ALA A 100 -7.12 12.22 11.73
C ALA A 100 -7.31 10.81 12.30
N ALA A 101 -6.51 9.88 11.81
CA ALA A 101 -6.38 8.53 12.37
C ALA A 101 -4.95 8.03 12.18
N VAL A 102 -4.55 7.06 13.00
CA VAL A 102 -3.19 6.53 12.99
C VAL A 102 -3.16 5.07 13.45
N GLN A 103 -2.21 4.34 12.92
CA GLN A 103 -1.79 3.03 13.40
C GLN A 103 -0.32 3.12 13.83
N VAL A 104 -0.02 2.73 15.05
CA VAL A 104 1.35 2.76 15.62
C VAL A 104 1.85 1.33 15.76
N GLY A 105 2.89 0.97 15.01
CA GLY A 105 3.38 -0.41 14.91
C GLY A 105 2.29 -1.34 14.37
N GLU A 106 2.06 -2.45 15.07
CA GLU A 106 1.02 -3.44 14.74
C GLU A 106 -0.28 -3.26 15.54
N SER A 107 -0.46 -2.11 16.21
CA SER A 107 -1.66 -1.83 16.98
C SER A 107 -2.89 -1.67 16.07
N GLN A 108 -4.07 -1.66 16.68
CA GLN A 108 -5.29 -1.28 15.96
C GLN A 108 -5.24 0.20 15.54
N VAL A 109 -5.97 0.53 14.48
CA VAL A 109 -6.17 1.92 14.06
C VAL A 109 -6.87 2.68 15.19
N GLN A 110 -6.26 3.80 15.59
CA GLN A 110 -6.85 4.75 16.53
C GLN A 110 -7.28 6.00 15.75
N ALA A 111 -8.50 6.43 15.97
CA ALA A 111 -9.10 7.57 15.30
C ALA A 111 -9.32 8.71 16.27
N GLY A 112 -8.98 9.92 15.85
CA GLY A 112 -9.34 11.15 16.52
C GLY A 112 -10.84 11.45 16.42
N PRO A 113 -11.31 12.52 17.05
CA PRO A 113 -12.69 12.97 16.92
C PRO A 113 -13.03 13.35 15.47
N ASN A 114 -14.33 13.58 15.21
CA ASN A 114 -14.85 14.09 13.93
C ASN A 114 -14.72 13.14 12.73
N GLN A 115 -14.69 11.83 12.97
CA GLN A 115 -14.72 10.87 11.85
C GLN A 115 -16.07 10.93 11.13
N HIS A 116 -16.08 11.41 9.90
CA HIS A 116 -17.24 11.42 9.00
C HIS A 116 -16.76 11.40 7.55
N PRO A 117 -17.54 10.85 6.61
CA PRO A 117 -17.20 10.92 5.19
C PRO A 117 -17.03 12.36 4.73
N ALA A 118 -15.83 12.71 4.28
CA ALA A 118 -15.46 14.03 3.78
C ALA A 118 -14.63 13.87 2.49
N PRO A 119 -14.61 14.88 1.59
CA PRO A 119 -13.74 14.86 0.42
C PRO A 119 -12.28 14.62 0.83
N ILE A 120 -11.57 13.79 0.06
CA ILE A 120 -10.22 13.34 0.39
C ILE A 120 -9.15 13.82 -0.60
N ALA A 121 -9.56 14.55 -1.61
CA ALA A 121 -8.68 15.01 -2.66
C ALA A 121 -7.76 13.89 -3.19
N SER A 122 -6.56 14.23 -3.57
CA SER A 122 -5.61 13.31 -4.18
C SER A 122 -5.13 12.15 -3.29
N VAL A 123 -5.56 12.05 -2.03
CA VAL A 123 -5.34 10.83 -1.23
C VAL A 123 -6.02 9.62 -1.89
N ALA A 124 -7.09 9.83 -2.66
CA ALA A 124 -7.75 8.80 -3.46
C ALA A 124 -6.81 8.02 -4.40
N LYS A 125 -5.73 8.66 -4.87
CA LYS A 125 -4.73 8.04 -5.77
C LYS A 125 -3.97 6.87 -5.12
N VAL A 126 -3.99 6.76 -3.80
CA VAL A 126 -3.47 5.57 -3.09
C VAL A 126 -4.27 4.34 -3.49
N MET A 127 -5.62 4.44 -3.57
CA MET A 127 -6.47 3.34 -4.03
C MET A 127 -6.21 3.01 -5.50
N THR A 128 -6.05 4.03 -6.34
CA THR A 128 -5.74 3.83 -7.76
C THR A 128 -4.43 3.07 -7.95
N ALA A 129 -3.35 3.50 -7.30
CA ALA A 129 -2.07 2.80 -7.37
C ALA A 129 -2.11 1.39 -6.73
N TYR A 130 -2.84 1.23 -5.62
CA TYR A 130 -3.03 -0.06 -4.96
C TYR A 130 -3.71 -1.08 -5.89
N LEU A 131 -4.76 -0.67 -6.61
CA LEU A 131 -5.46 -1.54 -7.55
C LEU A 131 -4.60 -1.91 -8.74
N VAL A 132 -3.95 -0.94 -9.36
CA VAL A 132 -3.05 -1.16 -10.49
C VAL A 132 -1.97 -2.18 -10.11
N LEU A 133 -1.24 -1.97 -9.00
CA LEU A 133 -0.18 -2.89 -8.55
C LEU A 133 -0.70 -4.25 -8.06
N ARG A 134 -1.96 -4.36 -7.64
CA ARG A 134 -2.58 -5.64 -7.30
C ARG A 134 -2.89 -6.47 -8.55
N ASP A 135 -3.33 -5.82 -9.60
CA ASP A 135 -3.78 -6.48 -10.83
C ASP A 135 -2.65 -6.66 -11.85
N HIS A 136 -1.66 -5.78 -11.80
CA HIS A 136 -0.41 -5.81 -12.55
C HIS A 136 0.78 -5.75 -11.57
N PRO A 137 1.09 -6.85 -10.88
CA PRO A 137 2.16 -6.85 -9.86
C PRO A 137 3.53 -6.67 -10.51
N LEU A 138 4.32 -5.73 -9.98
CA LEU A 138 5.70 -5.46 -10.40
C LEU A 138 6.70 -6.01 -9.39
N GLY A 139 7.80 -6.57 -9.90
CA GLY A 139 8.99 -6.80 -9.11
C GLY A 139 9.71 -5.50 -8.72
N PRO A 140 10.63 -5.54 -7.73
CA PRO A 140 11.29 -4.34 -7.22
C PRO A 140 11.96 -3.47 -8.29
N ASP A 141 12.57 -4.10 -9.30
CA ASP A 141 13.32 -3.44 -10.37
C ASP A 141 12.63 -3.53 -11.74
N GLU A 142 11.37 -3.99 -11.78
CA GLU A 142 10.60 -4.11 -13.01
C GLU A 142 9.88 -2.80 -13.34
N ASP A 143 9.93 -2.42 -14.61
CA ASP A 143 9.22 -1.26 -15.13
C ASP A 143 7.77 -1.57 -15.52
N GLY A 144 7.47 -2.84 -15.74
CA GLY A 144 6.16 -3.33 -16.16
C GLY A 144 5.83 -3.07 -17.64
N PRO A 145 4.60 -3.38 -18.04
CA PRO A 145 4.15 -3.15 -19.41
C PRO A 145 4.15 -1.67 -19.77
N THR A 146 4.22 -1.41 -21.08
CA THR A 146 4.19 -0.06 -21.63
C THR A 146 2.77 0.38 -21.93
N ILE A 147 2.42 1.58 -21.52
CA ILE A 147 1.14 2.24 -21.77
C ILE A 147 1.39 3.32 -22.82
N THR A 148 0.75 3.19 -23.99
CA THR A 148 0.84 4.20 -25.05
C THR A 148 -0.26 5.24 -24.88
N LEU A 149 0.13 6.52 -24.80
CA LEU A 149 -0.80 7.63 -24.66
C LEU A 149 -1.38 8.05 -26.02
N THR A 150 -2.64 8.45 -26.02
CA THR A 150 -3.42 8.74 -27.23
C THR A 150 -3.70 10.25 -27.37
N ASP A 151 -4.17 10.68 -28.55
CA ASP A 151 -4.69 12.05 -28.75
C ASP A 151 -5.84 12.37 -27.78
N ALA A 152 -6.67 11.38 -27.43
CA ALA A 152 -7.74 11.55 -26.46
C ALA A 152 -7.19 11.83 -25.04
N ASP A 153 -6.06 11.22 -24.66
CA ASP A 153 -5.41 11.47 -23.37
C ASP A 153 -4.83 12.91 -23.34
N VAL A 154 -4.28 13.38 -24.46
CA VAL A 154 -3.79 14.76 -24.55
C VAL A 154 -4.96 15.75 -24.44
N ALA A 155 -6.06 15.52 -25.15
CA ALA A 155 -7.25 16.37 -25.06
C ALA A 155 -7.85 16.38 -23.64
N ASP A 156 -7.93 15.23 -22.95
CA ASP A 156 -8.35 15.15 -21.54
C ASP A 156 -7.38 15.93 -20.62
N THR A 157 -6.09 15.85 -20.89
CA THR A 157 -5.07 16.61 -20.14
C THR A 157 -5.26 18.11 -20.28
N ASP A 158 -5.51 18.61 -21.49
CA ASP A 158 -5.74 20.04 -21.73
C ASP A 158 -7.03 20.52 -21.09
N HIS A 159 -8.11 19.72 -21.16
CA HIS A 159 -9.35 20.01 -20.44
C HIS A 159 -9.14 20.11 -18.93
N ARG A 160 -8.40 19.16 -18.32
CA ARG A 160 -8.07 19.17 -16.89
C ARG A 160 -7.20 20.38 -16.52
N ARG A 161 -6.23 20.72 -17.36
CA ARG A 161 -5.38 21.92 -17.16
C ARG A 161 -6.23 23.19 -17.14
N GLY A 162 -7.24 23.29 -18.03
CA GLY A 162 -8.21 24.40 -18.04
C GLY A 162 -9.02 24.51 -16.74
N ARG A 163 -9.21 23.40 -16.01
CA ARG A 163 -9.86 23.35 -14.68
C ARG A 163 -8.87 23.46 -13.51
N GLN A 164 -7.61 23.79 -13.79
CA GLN A 164 -6.54 23.93 -12.80
C GLN A 164 -6.26 22.64 -11.98
N GLU A 165 -6.56 21.49 -12.55
CA GLU A 165 -6.20 20.20 -11.96
C GLU A 165 -4.68 19.97 -12.03
N SER A 166 -4.16 19.18 -11.06
CA SER A 166 -2.78 18.68 -11.14
C SER A 166 -2.64 17.73 -12.32
N VAL A 167 -1.82 18.07 -13.30
CA VAL A 167 -1.53 17.25 -14.48
C VAL A 167 -0.05 17.27 -14.82
N VAL A 168 0.44 16.23 -15.45
CA VAL A 168 1.75 16.23 -16.12
C VAL A 168 1.58 16.44 -17.62
N SER A 169 2.57 17.05 -18.28
CA SER A 169 2.59 17.16 -19.73
C SER A 169 2.78 15.80 -20.35
N ILE A 170 2.03 15.51 -21.41
CA ILE A 170 2.08 14.26 -22.17
C ILE A 170 1.99 14.57 -23.66
N ALA A 171 2.36 13.61 -24.50
CA ALA A 171 2.20 13.68 -25.94
C ALA A 171 1.52 12.42 -26.49
N ALA A 172 0.79 12.56 -27.60
CA ALA A 172 0.24 11.40 -28.31
C ALA A 172 1.38 10.51 -28.83
N GLY A 173 1.24 9.20 -28.66
CA GLY A 173 2.28 8.24 -28.98
C GLY A 173 3.40 8.11 -27.92
N GLU A 174 3.39 8.95 -26.87
CA GLU A 174 4.29 8.76 -25.74
C GLU A 174 4.05 7.40 -25.08
N GLN A 175 5.13 6.75 -24.72
CA GLN A 175 5.10 5.47 -24.03
C GLN A 175 5.62 5.65 -22.60
N LEU A 176 4.77 5.36 -21.64
CA LEU A 176 5.14 5.27 -20.22
C LEU A 176 5.15 3.81 -19.79
N THR A 177 6.17 3.36 -19.10
CA THR A 177 6.09 2.09 -18.38
C THR A 177 5.06 2.19 -17.26
N GLU A 178 4.52 1.09 -16.80
CA GLU A 178 3.60 1.07 -15.66
C GLU A 178 4.21 1.79 -14.45
N ARG A 179 5.49 1.53 -14.14
CA ARG A 179 6.23 2.22 -13.07
C ARG A 179 6.27 3.73 -13.28
N GLN A 180 6.57 4.21 -14.49
CA GLN A 180 6.58 5.64 -14.81
C GLN A 180 5.19 6.27 -14.66
N ALA A 181 4.14 5.57 -15.08
CA ALA A 181 2.76 6.05 -14.90
C ALA A 181 2.38 6.12 -13.41
N LEU A 182 2.77 5.14 -12.59
CA LEU A 182 2.57 5.17 -11.15
C LEU A 182 3.40 6.29 -10.47
N GLN A 183 4.60 6.55 -10.93
CA GLN A 183 5.41 7.69 -10.48
C GLN A 183 4.76 9.03 -10.83
N ALA A 184 4.25 9.18 -12.05
CA ALA A 184 3.49 10.37 -12.47
C ALA A 184 2.19 10.56 -11.67
N LEU A 185 1.51 9.47 -11.32
CA LEU A 185 0.32 9.49 -10.48
C LEU A 185 0.63 9.98 -9.06
N LEU A 186 1.67 9.43 -8.43
CA LEU A 186 1.90 9.56 -6.99
C LEU A 186 2.79 10.76 -6.63
N LEU A 187 3.85 11.05 -7.38
CA LEU A 187 4.79 12.11 -7.05
C LEU A 187 4.19 13.51 -7.29
N PRO A 188 3.94 13.92 -8.56
CA PRO A 188 3.35 15.22 -8.86
C PRO A 188 1.81 15.22 -8.75
N SER A 189 1.21 14.08 -8.39
CA SER A 189 -0.24 13.96 -8.19
C SER A 189 -1.08 14.11 -9.49
N ALA A 190 -0.62 13.58 -10.61
CA ALA A 190 -1.25 13.79 -11.92
C ALA A 190 -2.64 13.14 -12.08
N ASN A 191 -3.69 13.97 -12.22
CA ASN A 191 -5.07 13.52 -12.40
C ASN A 191 -5.29 12.91 -13.79
N ASN A 192 -4.63 13.45 -14.83
CA ASN A 192 -4.67 12.88 -16.17
C ASN A 192 -4.12 11.47 -16.21
N ILE A 193 -3.04 11.18 -15.48
CA ILE A 193 -2.48 9.82 -15.39
C ILE A 193 -3.37 8.88 -14.56
N ALA A 194 -4.09 9.40 -13.56
CA ALA A 194 -5.12 8.60 -12.87
C ALA A 194 -6.17 8.07 -13.84
N ALA A 195 -6.66 8.92 -14.77
CA ALA A 195 -7.61 8.53 -15.78
C ALA A 195 -7.02 7.56 -16.83
N VAL A 196 -5.77 7.76 -17.24
CA VAL A 196 -5.04 6.84 -18.12
C VAL A 196 -4.94 5.46 -17.48
N LEU A 197 -4.44 5.37 -16.25
CA LEU A 197 -4.30 4.10 -15.53
C LEU A 197 -5.65 3.40 -15.33
N ALA A 198 -6.70 4.14 -14.99
CA ALA A 198 -8.04 3.59 -14.84
C ALA A 198 -8.58 2.97 -16.13
N ARG A 199 -8.37 3.63 -17.28
CA ARG A 199 -8.76 3.08 -18.59
C ARG A 199 -7.90 1.89 -18.99
N TRP A 200 -6.62 1.96 -18.75
CA TRP A 200 -5.68 0.89 -19.05
C TRP A 200 -6.00 -0.38 -18.27
N ASP A 201 -6.26 -0.26 -16.97
CA ASP A 201 -6.51 -1.40 -16.09
C ASP A 201 -7.93 -2.00 -16.25
N ALA A 202 -8.96 -1.19 -16.44
CA ALA A 202 -10.36 -1.64 -16.43
C ALA A 202 -11.15 -1.33 -17.70
N ALA A 203 -10.50 -0.88 -18.77
CA ALA A 203 -11.07 -0.47 -20.04
C ALA A 203 -11.99 0.77 -19.97
N SER A 204 -12.40 1.24 -18.78
CA SER A 204 -13.11 2.51 -18.60
C SER A 204 -12.93 3.03 -17.16
N VAL A 205 -13.05 4.36 -17.00
CA VAL A 205 -13.00 5.02 -15.69
C VAL A 205 -14.12 4.50 -14.78
N ASP A 206 -15.34 4.37 -15.29
CA ASP A 206 -16.50 3.91 -14.50
C ASP A 206 -16.32 2.50 -13.94
N ARG A 207 -15.78 1.59 -14.76
CA ARG A 207 -15.47 0.23 -14.30
C ARG A 207 -14.37 0.24 -13.24
N PHE A 208 -13.36 1.07 -13.41
CA PHE A 208 -12.30 1.22 -12.44
C PHE A 208 -12.82 1.77 -11.11
N VAL A 209 -13.67 2.81 -11.14
CA VAL A 209 -14.33 3.36 -9.95
C VAL A 209 -15.20 2.30 -9.26
N GLY A 210 -15.92 1.48 -10.01
CA GLY A 210 -16.64 0.32 -9.47
C GLY A 210 -15.71 -0.62 -8.69
N ARG A 211 -14.50 -0.87 -9.21
CA ARG A 211 -13.48 -1.70 -8.55
C ARG A 211 -12.85 -1.01 -7.33
N MET A 212 -12.65 0.32 -7.37
CA MET A 212 -12.21 1.08 -6.19
C MET A 212 -13.19 0.91 -5.04
N ASN A 213 -14.49 1.02 -5.29
CA ASN A 213 -15.52 0.85 -4.28
C ASN A 213 -15.61 -0.60 -3.76
N ALA A 214 -15.49 -1.59 -4.65
CA ALA A 214 -15.44 -3.00 -4.24
C ALA A 214 -14.20 -3.30 -3.38
N ALA A 215 -13.04 -2.72 -3.72
CA ALA A 215 -11.82 -2.85 -2.91
C ALA A 215 -11.98 -2.17 -1.55
N ALA A 216 -12.58 -0.98 -1.49
CA ALA A 216 -12.87 -0.30 -0.22
C ALA A 216 -13.72 -1.18 0.70
N GLN A 217 -14.78 -1.78 0.20
CA GLN A 217 -15.62 -2.72 0.95
C GLN A 217 -14.81 -3.93 1.45
N SER A 218 -13.98 -4.52 0.59
CA SER A 218 -13.15 -5.69 0.97
C SER A 218 -12.09 -5.38 2.02
N LEU A 219 -11.65 -4.12 2.11
CA LEU A 219 -10.70 -3.62 3.11
C LEU A 219 -11.39 -3.18 4.41
N GLY A 220 -12.74 -3.22 4.47
CA GLY A 220 -13.49 -2.74 5.63
C GLY A 220 -13.65 -1.22 5.71
N MET A 221 -13.39 -0.50 4.61
CA MET A 221 -13.53 0.96 4.50
C MET A 221 -15.01 1.34 4.30
N THR A 222 -15.82 1.18 5.33
CA THR A 222 -17.28 1.25 5.27
C THR A 222 -17.83 2.67 5.10
N HIS A 223 -17.00 3.69 5.31
CA HIS A 223 -17.34 5.11 5.19
C HIS A 223 -16.69 5.74 3.96
N THR A 224 -16.30 4.93 2.97
CA THR A 224 -15.58 5.36 1.78
C THR A 224 -16.41 5.16 0.53
N ARG A 225 -16.44 6.19 -0.31
CA ARG A 225 -17.02 6.16 -1.64
C ARG A 225 -16.11 6.90 -2.62
N TYR A 226 -15.73 6.22 -3.68
CA TYR A 226 -15.02 6.82 -4.82
C TYR A 226 -15.98 7.11 -5.96
N THR A 227 -15.85 8.29 -6.59
CA THR A 227 -16.57 8.67 -7.81
C THR A 227 -15.63 8.93 -8.97
N ASP A 228 -14.33 9.09 -8.68
CA ASP A 228 -13.27 9.27 -9.67
C ASP A 228 -11.96 8.63 -9.19
N PRO A 229 -10.98 8.37 -10.09
CA PRO A 229 -9.72 7.73 -9.73
C PRO A 229 -8.68 8.70 -9.16
N SER A 230 -8.93 10.01 -9.16
CA SER A 230 -7.97 11.03 -8.74
C SER A 230 -8.29 11.69 -7.41
N GLY A 231 -9.56 11.66 -6.99
CA GLY A 231 -10.11 12.37 -5.84
C GLY A 231 -10.33 13.86 -6.11
N TYR A 232 -10.42 14.27 -7.38
CA TYR A 232 -10.75 15.63 -7.73
C TYR A 232 -12.25 15.93 -7.55
N ASP A 233 -13.10 14.94 -7.76
CA ASP A 233 -14.54 15.06 -7.60
C ASP A 233 -14.90 15.07 -6.10
N ASP A 234 -15.60 16.11 -5.64
CA ASP A 234 -15.98 16.28 -4.24
C ASP A 234 -16.76 15.10 -3.65
N PRO A 235 -17.62 14.35 -4.41
CA PRO A 235 -18.27 13.15 -3.89
C PRO A 235 -17.37 11.94 -3.68
N THR A 236 -16.06 12.02 -4.02
CA THR A 236 -15.04 11.05 -3.58
C THR A 236 -14.69 11.33 -2.12
N VAL A 237 -15.34 10.60 -1.22
CA VAL A 237 -15.32 10.83 0.23
C VAL A 237 -14.82 9.63 0.99
N SER A 238 -14.23 9.89 2.17
CA SER A 238 -13.78 8.85 3.10
C SER A 238 -13.63 9.42 4.52
N THR A 239 -13.25 8.56 5.47
CA THR A 239 -12.77 8.96 6.79
C THR A 239 -11.26 8.77 6.88
N ALA A 240 -10.61 9.47 7.81
CA ALA A 240 -9.19 9.26 8.08
C ALA A 240 -8.93 7.81 8.52
N ALA A 241 -9.82 7.22 9.32
CA ALA A 241 -9.70 5.84 9.78
C ALA A 241 -9.71 4.83 8.62
N ASP A 242 -10.66 4.97 7.68
CA ASP A 242 -10.73 4.11 6.50
C ASP A 242 -9.46 4.23 5.64
N GLN A 243 -8.96 5.45 5.44
CA GLN A 243 -7.76 5.66 4.63
C GLN A 243 -6.49 5.07 5.28
N VAL A 244 -6.39 4.99 6.62
CA VAL A 244 -5.28 4.29 7.29
C VAL A 244 -5.26 2.81 6.94
N LEU A 245 -6.43 2.16 6.82
CA LEU A 245 -6.51 0.75 6.40
C LEU A 245 -5.90 0.54 5.01
N LEU A 246 -6.17 1.47 4.10
CA LEU A 246 -5.63 1.44 2.74
C LEU A 246 -4.13 1.72 2.73
N VAL A 247 -3.66 2.72 3.49
CA VAL A 247 -2.23 3.06 3.61
C VAL A 247 -1.43 1.86 4.10
N ASP A 248 -1.91 1.16 5.15
CA ASP A 248 -1.26 -0.05 5.66
C ASP A 248 -1.13 -1.11 4.55
N ARG A 249 -2.18 -1.34 3.76
CA ARG A 249 -2.17 -2.32 2.67
C ARG A 249 -1.27 -1.92 1.51
N ALA A 250 -1.34 -0.66 1.07
CA ALA A 250 -0.54 -0.17 -0.04
C ALA A 250 0.96 -0.17 0.29
N MET A 251 1.34 0.23 1.50
CA MET A 251 2.74 0.26 1.96
C MET A 251 3.36 -1.13 2.17
N ARG A 252 2.58 -2.20 2.14
CA ARG A 252 3.08 -3.59 2.11
C ARG A 252 3.51 -4.03 0.71
N LEU A 253 3.15 -3.28 -0.34
CA LEU A 253 3.63 -3.50 -1.70
C LEU A 253 4.99 -2.82 -1.85
N PRO A 254 6.10 -3.57 -2.08
CA PRO A 254 7.44 -2.98 -2.09
C PRO A 254 7.61 -1.89 -3.15
N VAL A 255 7.00 -2.07 -4.33
CA VAL A 255 7.05 -1.10 -5.42
C VAL A 255 6.32 0.18 -5.06
N PHE A 256 5.13 0.09 -4.46
CA PHE A 256 4.39 1.26 -3.97
C PHE A 256 5.24 2.04 -2.96
N ALA A 257 5.76 1.36 -1.95
CA ALA A 257 6.60 1.97 -0.91
C ALA A 257 7.85 2.64 -1.51
N SER A 258 8.49 2.01 -2.49
CA SER A 258 9.65 2.58 -3.20
C SER A 258 9.27 3.85 -3.98
N ILE A 259 8.15 3.83 -4.71
CA ILE A 259 7.71 4.99 -5.50
C ILE A 259 7.41 6.17 -4.59
N VAL A 260 6.60 6.01 -3.54
CA VAL A 260 6.23 7.13 -2.66
C VAL A 260 7.41 7.69 -1.87
N ALA A 261 8.46 6.91 -1.67
CA ALA A 261 9.71 7.34 -1.04
C ALA A 261 10.67 8.06 -2.00
N THR A 262 10.32 8.19 -3.29
CA THR A 262 11.14 8.87 -4.29
C THR A 262 10.85 10.36 -4.29
N SER A 263 11.88 11.20 -4.22
CA SER A 263 11.75 12.67 -4.19
C SER A 263 11.49 13.29 -5.56
N SER A 264 12.03 12.70 -6.63
CA SER A 264 11.83 13.16 -8.02
C SER A 264 12.17 12.07 -9.01
N VAL A 265 11.60 12.17 -10.22
CA VAL A 265 11.88 11.27 -11.34
C VAL A 265 11.83 12.08 -12.65
N THR A 266 12.54 11.63 -13.67
CA THR A 266 12.45 12.21 -15.02
C THR A 266 11.56 11.31 -15.89
N LEU A 267 10.49 11.90 -16.44
CA LEU A 267 9.56 11.26 -17.36
C LEU A 267 9.85 11.73 -18.80
N PRO A 268 9.47 10.96 -19.82
CA PRO A 268 9.87 11.25 -21.22
C PRO A 268 9.46 12.65 -21.69
N VAL A 269 8.18 13.03 -21.58
CA VAL A 269 7.67 14.34 -22.05
C VAL A 269 7.56 15.36 -20.91
N ALA A 270 7.15 14.92 -19.72
CA ALA A 270 6.97 15.82 -18.58
C ALA A 270 8.30 16.35 -18.01
N GLY A 271 9.44 15.73 -18.35
CA GLY A 271 10.72 16.06 -17.73
C GLY A 271 10.78 15.68 -16.26
N THR A 272 11.56 16.42 -15.46
CA THR A 272 11.70 16.12 -14.04
C THR A 272 10.49 16.57 -13.25
N VAL A 273 9.78 15.60 -12.65
CA VAL A 273 8.66 15.81 -11.72
C VAL A 273 9.11 15.56 -10.29
N ARG A 274 8.53 16.28 -9.33
CA ARG A 274 8.87 16.20 -7.91
C ARG A 274 7.73 15.64 -7.09
N ASN A 275 8.09 14.98 -6.00
CA ASN A 275 7.11 14.56 -4.99
C ASN A 275 6.57 15.79 -4.25
N THR A 276 5.26 15.83 -4.07
CA THR A 276 4.57 16.87 -3.30
C THR A 276 4.65 16.68 -1.79
N ASP A 277 5.18 15.54 -1.33
CA ASP A 277 5.48 15.29 0.09
C ASP A 277 6.73 16.05 0.52
N GLY A 278 6.52 17.25 1.07
CA GLY A 278 7.61 18.09 1.59
C GLY A 278 8.25 17.57 2.88
N LEU A 279 7.68 16.55 3.52
CA LEU A 279 8.25 15.91 4.72
C LEU A 279 9.12 14.68 4.39
N LEU A 280 9.18 14.29 3.13
CA LEU A 280 9.94 13.11 2.74
C LEU A 280 11.40 13.21 3.18
N GLY A 281 11.83 12.23 4.01
CA GLY A 281 13.17 12.21 4.62
C GLY A 281 13.31 13.04 5.91
N HIS A 282 12.32 13.89 6.26
CA HIS A 282 12.30 14.62 7.53
C HIS A 282 11.55 13.81 8.59
N ASN A 283 11.96 13.90 9.85
CA ASN A 283 11.29 13.26 10.99
C ASN A 283 10.90 11.78 10.77
N GLY A 284 11.64 11.07 9.88
CA GLY A 284 11.38 9.67 9.55
C GLY A 284 10.21 9.45 8.59
N PHE A 285 9.64 10.48 7.96
CA PHE A 285 8.61 10.33 6.92
C PHE A 285 9.19 9.64 5.68
N VAL A 286 8.46 8.65 5.18
CA VAL A 286 8.82 7.83 4.02
C VAL A 286 7.72 7.81 2.94
N GLY A 287 6.87 8.80 2.94
CA GLY A 287 5.73 8.97 2.03
C GLY A 287 4.46 9.22 2.84
N VAL A 288 3.26 9.33 2.27
CA VAL A 288 2.73 8.55 1.15
C VAL A 288 2.14 9.47 0.07
N LYS A 289 1.09 10.27 0.41
CA LYS A 289 0.36 11.06 -0.59
C LYS A 289 -0.29 12.30 0.02
N THR A 290 0.04 13.46 -0.52
CA THR A 290 -0.65 14.73 -0.24
C THR A 290 -1.93 14.85 -1.06
N GLY A 291 -2.86 15.66 -0.59
CA GLY A 291 -4.07 16.00 -1.32
C GLY A 291 -4.58 17.38 -0.90
N SER A 292 -5.18 18.10 -1.83
CA SER A 292 -5.85 19.37 -1.54
C SER A 292 -6.87 19.70 -2.62
N THR A 293 -8.03 20.15 -2.21
CA THR A 293 -9.04 20.91 -2.99
C THR A 293 -9.71 21.88 -2.02
N ASP A 294 -10.42 22.87 -2.53
CA ASP A 294 -11.16 23.80 -1.66
C ASP A 294 -12.16 23.06 -0.76
N ALA A 295 -12.81 22.02 -1.29
CA ALA A 295 -13.78 21.23 -0.55
C ALA A 295 -13.12 20.27 0.46
N ALA A 296 -11.95 19.71 0.14
CA ALA A 296 -11.26 18.74 1.00
C ALA A 296 -10.37 19.37 2.06
N GLY A 297 -9.98 20.65 1.90
CA GLY A 297 -8.90 21.21 2.69
C GLY A 297 -7.57 20.53 2.42
N GLY A 298 -6.61 20.67 3.32
CA GLY A 298 -5.34 19.97 3.29
C GLY A 298 -5.46 18.54 3.79
N CYS A 299 -5.00 17.59 2.99
CA CYS A 299 -5.02 16.16 3.29
C CYS A 299 -3.63 15.56 3.14
N PHE A 300 -3.26 14.64 4.01
CA PHE A 300 -2.01 13.90 3.90
C PHE A 300 -2.15 12.48 4.47
N ALA A 301 -1.95 11.50 3.63
CA ALA A 301 -1.72 10.11 4.01
C ALA A 301 -0.22 9.90 4.16
N PHE A 302 0.24 9.37 5.28
CA PHE A 302 1.66 9.31 5.59
C PHE A 302 2.09 8.00 6.25
N ARG A 303 3.38 7.72 6.15
CA ARG A 303 4.10 6.74 6.97
C ARG A 303 5.39 7.35 7.47
N ALA A 304 5.63 7.24 8.78
CA ALA A 304 6.88 7.65 9.40
C ALA A 304 7.46 6.49 10.21
N ILE A 305 8.79 6.49 10.40
CA ILE A 305 9.52 5.53 11.23
C ILE A 305 10.18 6.33 12.35
N ARG A 306 9.78 6.08 13.61
CA ARG A 306 10.29 6.80 14.78
C ARG A 306 10.83 5.84 15.81
N TRP A 307 11.74 6.35 16.64
CA TRP A 307 12.23 5.61 17.78
C TRP A 307 11.28 5.80 18.97
N ILE A 308 10.54 4.75 19.34
CA ILE A 308 9.54 4.78 20.41
C ILE A 308 9.75 3.58 21.31
N GLY A 309 9.86 3.81 22.63
CA GLY A 309 10.02 2.71 23.60
C GLY A 309 11.25 1.83 23.34
N GLY A 310 12.36 2.40 22.85
CA GLY A 310 13.60 1.67 22.61
C GLY A 310 13.66 0.89 21.29
N LYS A 311 12.68 1.06 20.39
CA LYS A 311 12.65 0.38 19.07
C LYS A 311 12.21 1.31 17.94
N HIS A 312 12.62 0.99 16.70
CA HIS A 312 12.04 1.59 15.51
C HIS A 312 10.59 1.17 15.38
N THR A 313 9.69 2.13 15.35
CA THR A 313 8.25 1.92 15.29
C THR A 313 7.69 2.67 14.09
N THR A 314 6.90 1.97 13.30
CA THR A 314 6.16 2.56 12.19
C THR A 314 4.95 3.32 12.70
N ILE A 315 4.69 4.52 12.18
CA ILE A 315 3.48 5.29 12.38
C ILE A 315 2.87 5.49 10.99
N ALA A 316 1.77 4.82 10.69
CA ALA A 316 0.98 5.05 9.48
C ALA A 316 -0.25 5.86 9.83
N GLY A 317 -0.52 6.95 9.14
CA GLY A 317 -1.62 7.84 9.51
C GLY A 317 -2.18 8.63 8.34
N VAL A 318 -3.31 9.26 8.60
CA VAL A 318 -3.99 10.15 7.67
C VAL A 318 -4.54 11.35 8.42
N VAL A 319 -4.33 12.53 7.88
CA VAL A 319 -5.01 13.77 8.27
C VAL A 319 -5.83 14.27 7.09
N LEU A 320 -7.06 14.74 7.33
CA LEU A 320 -7.99 15.26 6.34
C LEU A 320 -8.59 16.58 6.83
N GLY A 321 -8.96 17.47 5.91
CA GLY A 321 -9.72 18.67 6.22
C GLY A 321 -8.92 19.74 6.97
N GLN A 322 -7.62 19.85 6.73
CA GLN A 322 -6.81 20.87 7.40
C GLN A 322 -6.99 22.23 6.71
N PRO A 323 -7.39 23.28 7.44
CA PRO A 323 -7.54 24.61 6.87
C PRO A 323 -6.19 25.32 6.73
N GLY A 324 -6.08 26.22 5.77
CA GLY A 324 -4.89 27.04 5.56
C GLY A 324 -4.92 27.79 4.24
N HIS A 325 -3.99 28.72 4.03
CA HIS A 325 -3.79 29.35 2.72
C HIS A 325 -3.09 28.40 1.74
N ASP A 326 -2.06 27.69 2.23
CA ASP A 326 -1.44 26.57 1.54
C ASP A 326 -1.99 25.28 2.16
N LEU A 327 -2.95 24.69 1.49
CA LEU A 327 -3.64 23.50 1.98
C LEU A 327 -2.71 22.30 2.08
N VAL A 328 -1.76 22.14 1.15
CA VAL A 328 -0.79 21.05 1.20
C VAL A 328 0.11 21.22 2.42
N ALA A 329 0.65 22.42 2.63
CA ALA A 329 1.48 22.70 3.80
C ALA A 329 0.72 22.51 5.13
N ALA A 330 -0.59 22.84 5.16
CA ALA A 330 -1.44 22.63 6.34
C ALA A 330 -1.59 21.13 6.67
N GLY A 331 -1.83 20.29 5.67
CA GLY A 331 -1.88 18.83 5.86
C GLY A 331 -0.56 18.25 6.34
N LEU A 332 0.56 18.65 5.75
CA LEU A 332 1.90 18.25 6.17
C LEU A 332 2.20 18.66 7.62
N ALA A 333 1.94 19.93 7.97
CA ALA A 333 2.20 20.44 9.32
C ALA A 333 1.37 19.73 10.40
N ALA A 334 0.09 19.41 10.11
CA ALA A 334 -0.76 18.67 11.03
C ALA A 334 -0.24 17.24 11.28
N ALA A 335 0.23 16.56 10.24
CA ALA A 335 0.81 15.23 10.35
C ALA A 335 2.15 15.23 11.10
N ASP A 336 3.04 16.18 10.81
CA ASP A 336 4.33 16.32 11.50
C ASP A 336 4.13 16.55 13.00
N ALA A 337 3.28 17.49 13.38
CA ALA A 337 2.94 17.74 14.78
C ALA A 337 2.32 16.50 15.46
N MET A 338 1.49 15.73 14.76
CA MET A 338 0.90 14.51 15.29
C MET A 338 1.96 13.43 15.52
N VAL A 339 2.85 13.20 14.54
CA VAL A 339 3.96 12.22 14.66
C VAL A 339 4.90 12.60 15.81
N ASP A 340 5.22 13.88 15.98
CA ASP A 340 6.06 14.36 17.08
C ASP A 340 5.41 14.11 18.44
N ARG A 341 4.10 14.39 18.60
CA ARG A 341 3.37 14.12 19.85
C ARG A 341 3.30 12.63 20.18
N ILE A 342 3.17 11.77 19.17
CA ILE A 342 3.19 10.31 19.35
C ILE A 342 4.58 9.83 19.79
N ALA A 343 5.64 10.36 19.20
CA ALA A 343 7.01 9.94 19.46
C ALA A 343 7.64 10.58 20.71
N SER A 344 7.01 11.61 21.31
CA SER A 344 7.57 12.36 22.43
C SER A 344 7.71 11.54 23.72
N PRO A 345 8.84 11.64 24.44
CA PRO A 345 9.10 10.92 25.70
C PRO A 345 8.14 11.25 26.85
N ALA A 346 7.42 12.36 26.77
CA ALA A 346 6.43 12.75 27.78
C ALA A 346 5.35 11.68 28.01
N ARG A 347 5.12 10.81 27.04
CA ARG A 347 4.20 9.68 27.15
C ARG A 347 4.68 8.57 28.11
N ALA A 348 5.98 8.41 28.26
CA ALA A 348 6.57 7.45 29.19
C ALA A 348 6.44 7.87 30.68
N ARG A 349 6.08 9.13 30.97
CA ARG A 349 5.97 9.64 32.33
C ARG A 349 4.53 9.75 32.86
N ALA A 350 3.54 9.44 32.07
CA ALA A 350 2.12 9.46 32.47
C ALA A 350 1.62 8.13 33.06
N MET A 351 2.50 7.20 33.40
CA MET A 351 2.13 6.05 34.23
C MET A 351 1.90 6.56 35.68
N PRO A 352 0.74 6.30 36.29
CA PRO A 352 0.56 6.62 37.71
C PRO A 352 1.59 5.83 38.51
N VAL A 353 2.42 6.55 39.27
CA VAL A 353 3.21 5.95 40.34
C VAL A 353 2.18 5.39 41.31
N LEU A 354 2.03 4.08 41.34
CA LEU A 354 1.35 3.40 42.43
C LEU A 354 2.14 3.75 43.69
N GLN A 355 1.59 4.68 44.51
CA GLN A 355 2.09 4.91 45.84
C GLN A 355 1.85 3.68 46.70
N PRO A 356 2.78 3.36 47.60
CA PRO A 356 2.77 2.14 48.41
C PRO A 356 1.60 2.00 49.35
#